data_45780c79ae56afa059146c1e96035338
#
_entry.id   45780c79ae56afa059146c1e96035338
#
_cell.length_a   1.000
_cell.length_b   1.000
_cell.length_c   1.000
_cell.angle_alpha   90.00
_cell.angle_beta   90.00
_cell.angle_gamma   90.00
#
_symmetry.space_group_name_H-M   'P 1'
#
loop_
_entity.id
_entity.type
_entity.pdbx_description
1 polymer ?
#
loop_
_entity_poly.entity_id
_entity_poly.type
_entity_poly.pdbx_seq_one_letter_code
_entity_poly.pdbx_strand_id
1 'polypeptide(L)'
;VSELKIDYANKRVLLIESSGNMRSTVVYMLRQLGVSNIEAVTINEQVLDLIREEVFDIVLLGHNSSDSLSGIQLLEESRYRGYIKPGACWVFMTSDSSQEIILHAIESKPDAVITKPFTMEELKARLDLLMYRKEALAAVDEAVSRGQLDKAVKLCDQVELSGGNYDYVQLIKGRLLLQMNRFDEAEHFFKYRFKHFNEKESGIALAEAYVGQGRLDEAKILLTDIIEKYPLLMSAYDLLADVLERQGELVPAQEALHSATKKSPLSLLRHMELGRVAVYTKTLPLAESAYRKSISLGKESCYRSADPYLKLANVRRLEMEGASERDQIVLRNQFDEILNHASFQFPKDKTLKFKSALLKSQLSRDLGETDDANRYLQEAERQAKILGEEANVKRALLEVTGDQLPVLQEEAVDVVQKRQIHDPEMSERVNRLGVKHYMAEKVPQAIRYFGLAIEHDPKNAKALLNLAQLFLESTRSQSARREERIKMVERYLRLTTRMNLSEAEKQKYLLLEKLSGMSPEVLPDGSFGPLLR
;
A
#
# COMPACT_ATOMS: atom_id res chain seq x y z
N VAL A 1 1.88 -40.31 -7.02
CA VAL A 1 1.70 -38.99 -7.64
C VAL A 1 1.42 -39.24 -9.10
N SER A 2 0.14 -39.13 -9.54
CA SER A 2 -0.21 -39.16 -10.96
C SER A 2 0.60 -38.09 -11.67
N GLU A 3 1.33 -38.42 -12.73
CA GLU A 3 2.03 -37.44 -13.57
C GLU A 3 1.00 -36.39 -14.04
N LEU A 4 1.20 -35.14 -13.59
CA LEU A 4 0.44 -34.00 -14.08
C LEU A 4 0.80 -33.83 -15.57
N LYS A 5 -0.08 -34.24 -16.46
CA LYS A 5 0.11 -34.04 -17.91
C LYS A 5 -0.42 -32.66 -18.29
N ILE A 6 0.48 -31.66 -18.35
CA ILE A 6 0.18 -30.36 -18.95
C ILE A 6 0.37 -30.45 -20.45
N ASP A 7 -0.63 -29.98 -21.21
CA ASP A 7 -0.52 -29.83 -22.66
C ASP A 7 0.18 -28.51 -23.01
N TYR A 8 1.44 -28.60 -23.36
CA TYR A 8 2.27 -27.47 -23.76
C TYR A 8 2.11 -27.05 -25.22
N ALA A 9 1.50 -27.88 -26.07
CA ALA A 9 1.42 -27.63 -27.52
C ALA A 9 0.66 -26.33 -27.85
N ASN A 10 -0.35 -26.01 -27.06
CA ASN A 10 -1.20 -24.84 -27.23
C ASN A 10 -0.79 -23.63 -26.37
N LYS A 11 0.29 -23.74 -25.59
CA LYS A 11 0.75 -22.65 -24.71
C LYS A 11 1.65 -21.68 -25.47
N ARG A 12 1.43 -20.39 -25.23
CA ARG A 12 2.31 -19.30 -25.72
C ARG A 12 3.36 -18.95 -24.66
N VAL A 13 4.62 -19.04 -25.02
CA VAL A 13 5.75 -18.79 -24.11
C VAL A 13 6.54 -17.59 -24.60
N LEU A 14 6.73 -16.61 -23.70
CA LEU A 14 7.67 -15.51 -23.87
C LEU A 14 8.94 -15.82 -23.09
N LEU A 15 10.06 -15.92 -23.78
CA LEU A 15 11.38 -16.05 -23.17
C LEU A 15 12.16 -14.74 -23.34
N ILE A 16 12.46 -14.09 -22.23
CA ILE A 16 13.21 -12.85 -22.17
C ILE A 16 14.57 -13.16 -21.55
N GLU A 17 15.64 -13.18 -22.36
CA GLU A 17 16.97 -13.57 -21.90
C GLU A 17 18.05 -12.88 -22.77
N SER A 18 18.97 -12.16 -22.14
CA SER A 18 20.02 -11.42 -22.83
C SER A 18 21.13 -12.34 -23.36
N SER A 19 21.45 -13.41 -22.62
CA SER A 19 22.47 -14.39 -23.06
C SER A 19 21.97 -15.24 -24.22
N GLY A 20 22.59 -15.11 -25.40
CA GLY A 20 22.23 -15.88 -26.60
C GLY A 20 22.34 -17.39 -26.41
N ASN A 21 23.39 -17.86 -25.69
CA ASN A 21 23.58 -19.29 -25.41
C ASN A 21 22.47 -19.81 -24.48
N MET A 22 22.18 -19.08 -23.40
CA MET A 22 21.11 -19.45 -22.45
C MET A 22 19.75 -19.42 -23.13
N ARG A 23 19.47 -18.39 -23.95
CA ARG A 23 18.23 -18.27 -24.69
C ARG A 23 18.02 -19.47 -25.62
N SER A 24 19.06 -19.87 -26.40
CA SER A 24 19.00 -21.04 -27.27
C SER A 24 18.78 -22.35 -26.48
N THR A 25 19.44 -22.51 -25.34
CA THR A 25 19.29 -23.67 -24.47
C THR A 25 17.87 -23.79 -23.94
N VAL A 26 17.30 -22.70 -23.43
CA VAL A 26 15.93 -22.69 -22.90
C VAL A 26 14.90 -22.92 -24.02
N VAL A 27 15.08 -22.35 -25.20
CA VAL A 27 14.24 -22.62 -26.38
C VAL A 27 14.27 -24.12 -26.73
N TYR A 28 15.44 -24.73 -26.71
CA TYR A 28 15.58 -26.18 -26.96
C TYR A 28 14.80 -26.98 -25.91
N MET A 29 14.97 -26.66 -24.59
CA MET A 29 14.24 -27.33 -23.52
C MET A 29 12.73 -27.20 -23.69
N LEU A 30 12.22 -26.00 -23.99
CA LEU A 30 10.79 -25.76 -24.22
C LEU A 30 10.24 -26.56 -25.40
N ARG A 31 11.00 -26.68 -26.48
CA ARG A 31 10.59 -27.50 -27.63
C ARG A 31 10.55 -28.99 -27.31
N GLN A 32 11.47 -29.49 -26.48
CA GLN A 32 11.42 -30.87 -25.96
C GLN A 32 10.21 -31.12 -25.06
N LEU A 33 9.70 -30.09 -24.36
CA LEU A 33 8.44 -30.15 -23.58
C LEU A 33 7.20 -30.10 -24.48
N GLY A 34 7.35 -29.87 -25.79
CA GLY A 34 6.24 -29.80 -26.73
C GLY A 34 5.70 -28.40 -27.01
N VAL A 35 6.34 -27.35 -26.49
CA VAL A 35 5.89 -25.97 -26.77
C VAL A 35 6.16 -25.64 -28.23
N SER A 36 5.11 -25.30 -28.97
CA SER A 36 5.20 -24.91 -30.39
C SER A 36 5.32 -23.39 -30.59
N ASN A 37 4.71 -22.59 -29.71
CA ASN A 37 4.68 -21.14 -29.83
C ASN A 37 5.62 -20.48 -28.80
N ILE A 38 6.85 -20.18 -29.23
CA ILE A 38 7.89 -19.58 -28.39
C ILE A 38 8.32 -18.27 -29.01
N GLU A 39 8.17 -17.17 -28.30
CA GLU A 39 8.74 -15.89 -28.62
C GLU A 39 9.96 -15.64 -27.74
N ALA A 40 11.15 -15.53 -28.32
CA ALA A 40 12.40 -15.41 -27.59
C ALA A 40 13.08 -14.07 -27.93
N VAL A 41 13.21 -13.20 -26.93
CA VAL A 41 13.70 -11.84 -27.09
C VAL A 41 14.82 -11.53 -26.09
N THR A 42 15.59 -10.48 -26.41
CA THR A 42 16.54 -9.87 -25.44
C THR A 42 15.83 -8.84 -24.58
N ILE A 43 16.36 -8.56 -23.39
CA ILE A 43 15.84 -7.51 -22.52
C ILE A 43 16.07 -6.14 -23.17
N ASN A 44 14.97 -5.42 -23.44
CA ASN A 44 14.97 -4.05 -23.94
C ASN A 44 13.61 -3.38 -23.63
N GLU A 45 13.48 -2.07 -23.91
CA GLU A 45 12.25 -1.31 -23.63
C GLU A 45 11.04 -1.81 -24.44
N GLN A 46 11.24 -2.36 -25.65
CA GLN A 46 10.17 -2.88 -26.50
C GLN A 46 9.48 -4.12 -25.90
N VAL A 47 10.15 -4.83 -24.99
CA VAL A 47 9.58 -5.98 -24.30
C VAL A 47 8.37 -5.59 -23.45
N LEU A 48 8.33 -4.38 -22.88
CA LEU A 48 7.16 -3.88 -22.16
C LEU A 48 5.94 -3.69 -23.06
N ASP A 49 6.15 -3.21 -24.28
CA ASP A 49 5.07 -3.08 -25.27
C ASP A 49 4.55 -4.46 -25.68
N LEU A 50 5.45 -5.42 -25.91
CA LEU A 50 5.09 -6.79 -26.21
C LEU A 50 4.25 -7.44 -25.10
N ILE A 51 4.65 -7.29 -23.83
CA ILE A 51 3.91 -7.81 -22.67
C ILE A 51 2.54 -7.12 -22.52
N ARG A 52 2.44 -5.84 -22.87
CA ARG A 52 1.18 -5.08 -22.82
C ARG A 52 0.20 -5.57 -23.89
N GLU A 53 0.67 -5.75 -25.11
CA GLU A 53 -0.15 -5.97 -26.31
C GLU A 53 -0.52 -7.44 -26.50
N GLU A 54 0.37 -8.36 -26.13
CA GLU A 54 0.21 -9.79 -26.34
C GLU A 54 -0.12 -10.52 -25.05
N VAL A 55 -0.73 -11.71 -25.19
CA VAL A 55 -1.05 -12.59 -24.08
C VAL A 55 -0.17 -13.83 -24.14
N PHE A 56 0.54 -14.10 -23.04
CA PHE A 56 1.38 -15.28 -22.89
C PHE A 56 0.90 -16.10 -21.69
N ASP A 57 0.95 -17.42 -21.83
CA ASP A 57 0.65 -18.35 -20.73
C ASP A 57 1.84 -18.46 -19.76
N ILE A 58 3.05 -18.40 -20.30
CA ILE A 58 4.30 -18.53 -19.56
C ILE A 58 5.25 -17.40 -19.97
N VAL A 59 5.80 -16.70 -18.99
CA VAL A 59 6.87 -15.71 -19.17
C VAL A 59 8.09 -16.19 -18.39
N LEU A 60 9.15 -16.54 -19.11
CA LEU A 60 10.46 -16.89 -18.55
C LEU A 60 11.35 -15.65 -18.61
N LEU A 61 11.66 -15.08 -17.47
CA LEU A 61 12.35 -13.80 -17.37
C LEU A 61 13.77 -13.99 -16.82
N GLY A 62 14.75 -13.83 -17.68
CA GLY A 62 16.17 -13.84 -17.33
C GLY A 62 16.59 -12.57 -16.60
N HIS A 63 17.51 -12.71 -15.69
CA HIS A 63 18.18 -11.61 -15.00
C HIS A 63 19.69 -11.78 -15.09
N ASN A 64 20.37 -10.72 -15.51
CA ASN A 64 21.82 -10.59 -15.44
C ASN A 64 22.13 -9.21 -14.86
N SER A 65 23.03 -9.15 -13.90
CA SER A 65 23.38 -7.91 -13.20
C SER A 65 24.11 -6.89 -14.10
N SER A 66 24.58 -7.33 -15.29
CA SER A 66 25.25 -6.48 -16.28
C SER A 66 24.31 -5.81 -17.26
N ASP A 67 23.03 -6.19 -17.30
CA ASP A 67 22.06 -5.62 -18.24
C ASP A 67 21.68 -4.18 -17.83
N SER A 68 21.51 -3.29 -18.81
CA SER A 68 21.08 -1.90 -18.57
C SER A 68 19.67 -1.82 -17.98
N LEU A 69 18.78 -2.72 -18.43
CA LEU A 69 17.47 -2.97 -17.84
C LEU A 69 17.49 -4.38 -17.26
N SER A 70 17.35 -4.52 -15.96
CA SER A 70 17.40 -5.83 -15.31
C SER A 70 16.06 -6.56 -15.38
N GLY A 71 16.11 -7.91 -15.33
CA GLY A 71 14.87 -8.70 -15.28
C GLY A 71 13.97 -8.36 -14.10
N ILE A 72 14.54 -7.97 -12.94
CA ILE A 72 13.75 -7.55 -11.76
C ILE A 72 12.99 -6.25 -12.08
N GLN A 73 13.65 -5.26 -12.67
CA GLN A 73 13.03 -3.99 -13.05
C GLN A 73 11.89 -4.22 -14.06
N LEU A 74 12.08 -5.10 -15.03
CA LEU A 74 11.04 -5.46 -15.99
C LEU A 74 9.82 -6.12 -15.31
N LEU A 75 10.06 -6.99 -14.35
CA LEU A 75 8.99 -7.62 -13.56
C LEU A 75 8.22 -6.59 -12.71
N GLU A 76 8.94 -5.71 -12.02
CA GLU A 76 8.36 -4.63 -11.21
C GLU A 76 7.54 -3.68 -12.08
N GLU A 77 8.09 -3.24 -13.22
CA GLU A 77 7.40 -2.36 -14.17
C GLU A 77 6.13 -3.01 -14.72
N SER A 78 6.21 -4.29 -15.14
CA SER A 78 5.05 -5.02 -15.64
C SER A 78 3.96 -5.17 -14.59
N ARG A 79 4.33 -5.37 -13.33
CA ARG A 79 3.40 -5.45 -12.21
C ARG A 79 2.80 -4.08 -11.88
N TYR A 80 3.62 -3.06 -11.79
CA TYR A 80 3.22 -1.69 -11.48
C TYR A 80 2.20 -1.15 -12.50
N ARG A 81 2.42 -1.44 -13.79
CA ARG A 81 1.50 -1.05 -14.88
C ARG A 81 0.30 -1.97 -15.04
N GLY A 82 0.22 -3.08 -14.31
CA GLY A 82 -0.88 -4.05 -14.44
C GLY A 82 -0.84 -4.87 -15.72
N TYR A 83 0.36 -5.07 -16.31
CA TYR A 83 0.52 -5.84 -17.54
C TYR A 83 0.53 -7.35 -17.29
N ILE A 84 0.75 -7.80 -16.06
CA ILE A 84 0.72 -9.21 -15.68
C ILE A 84 -0.72 -9.72 -15.72
N LYS A 85 -1.01 -10.59 -16.66
CA LYS A 85 -2.33 -11.19 -16.81
C LYS A 85 -2.54 -12.28 -15.73
N PRO A 86 -3.76 -12.43 -15.18
CA PRO A 86 -4.03 -13.39 -14.08
C PRO A 86 -3.65 -14.83 -14.41
N GLY A 87 -3.90 -15.29 -15.65
CA GLY A 87 -3.58 -16.64 -16.10
C GLY A 87 -2.12 -16.90 -16.45
N ALA A 88 -1.27 -15.86 -16.55
CA ALA A 88 0.13 -15.99 -16.93
C ALA A 88 1.00 -16.49 -15.76
N CYS A 89 1.94 -17.40 -16.05
CA CYS A 89 2.97 -17.84 -15.11
C CYS A 89 4.27 -17.08 -15.37
N TRP A 90 4.76 -16.37 -14.37
CA TRP A 90 6.01 -15.61 -14.45
C TRP A 90 7.11 -16.32 -13.66
N VAL A 91 8.13 -16.80 -14.36
CA VAL A 91 9.28 -17.50 -13.79
C VAL A 91 10.51 -16.63 -13.94
N PHE A 92 11.10 -16.24 -12.82
CA PHE A 92 12.33 -15.47 -12.78
C PHE A 92 13.55 -16.39 -12.78
N MET A 93 14.49 -16.17 -13.71
CA MET A 93 15.69 -16.99 -13.89
C MET A 93 16.94 -16.15 -13.66
N THR A 94 17.76 -16.49 -12.66
CA THR A 94 18.97 -15.74 -12.35
C THR A 94 20.21 -16.64 -12.17
N SER A 95 21.38 -16.16 -12.59
CA SER A 95 22.67 -16.74 -12.24
C SER A 95 23.26 -16.13 -10.95
N ASP A 96 22.71 -15.00 -10.51
CA ASP A 96 23.15 -14.35 -9.29
C ASP A 96 22.41 -14.95 -8.09
N SER A 97 23.14 -15.70 -7.27
CA SER A 97 22.65 -16.34 -6.05
C SER A 97 22.91 -15.51 -4.80
N SER A 98 23.31 -14.23 -4.93
CA SER A 98 23.46 -13.34 -3.79
C SER A 98 22.15 -13.19 -3.05
N GLN A 99 22.24 -13.08 -1.72
CA GLN A 99 21.05 -12.91 -0.87
C GLN A 99 20.23 -11.69 -1.31
N GLU A 100 20.90 -10.61 -1.67
CA GLU A 100 20.26 -9.33 -2.08
C GLU A 100 19.37 -9.50 -3.31
N ILE A 101 19.89 -10.14 -4.36
CA ILE A 101 19.14 -10.37 -5.61
C ILE A 101 18.01 -11.38 -5.40
N ILE A 102 18.26 -12.47 -4.66
CA ILE A 102 17.23 -13.48 -4.40
C ILE A 102 16.09 -12.90 -3.55
N LEU A 103 16.39 -12.11 -2.51
CA LEU A 103 15.36 -11.47 -1.70
C LEU A 103 14.57 -10.45 -2.54
N HIS A 104 15.25 -9.60 -3.31
CA HIS A 104 14.58 -8.63 -4.18
C HIS A 104 13.67 -9.32 -5.23
N ALA A 105 14.16 -10.42 -5.82
CA ALA A 105 13.35 -11.22 -6.73
C ALA A 105 12.09 -11.78 -6.07
N ILE A 106 12.21 -12.32 -4.84
CA ILE A 106 11.06 -12.82 -4.07
C ILE A 106 10.08 -11.70 -3.73
N GLU A 107 10.58 -10.53 -3.33
CA GLU A 107 9.76 -9.35 -3.02
C GLU A 107 9.00 -8.82 -4.26
N SER A 108 9.58 -8.95 -5.45
CA SER A 108 8.93 -8.64 -6.73
C SER A 108 7.84 -9.65 -7.12
N LYS A 109 7.66 -10.72 -6.33
CA LYS A 109 6.57 -11.72 -6.39
C LYS A 109 6.38 -12.40 -7.75
N PRO A 110 7.42 -12.99 -8.41
CA PRO A 110 7.18 -13.91 -9.50
C PRO A 110 6.45 -15.16 -8.99
N ASP A 111 5.85 -15.93 -9.88
CA ASP A 111 5.24 -17.22 -9.50
C ASP A 111 6.30 -18.26 -9.09
N ALA A 112 7.52 -18.17 -9.64
CA ALA A 112 8.67 -18.94 -9.21
C ALA A 112 10.01 -18.25 -9.49
N VAL A 113 11.04 -18.63 -8.72
CA VAL A 113 12.45 -18.27 -8.97
C VAL A 113 13.22 -19.54 -9.27
N ILE A 114 14.06 -19.52 -10.32
CA ILE A 114 14.95 -20.61 -10.71
C ILE A 114 16.37 -20.05 -10.84
N THR A 115 17.33 -20.72 -10.20
CA THR A 115 18.75 -20.36 -10.32
C THR A 115 19.39 -21.09 -11.49
N LYS A 116 20.14 -20.36 -12.33
CA LYS A 116 20.93 -20.92 -13.45
C LYS A 116 22.29 -21.44 -12.91
N PRO A 117 22.81 -22.57 -13.40
CA PRO A 117 22.23 -23.46 -14.40
C PRO A 117 21.14 -24.37 -13.84
N PHE A 118 20.18 -24.78 -14.67
CA PHE A 118 19.12 -25.72 -14.32
C PHE A 118 18.93 -26.77 -15.43
N THR A 119 18.37 -27.93 -15.07
CA THR A 119 18.07 -29.00 -16.00
C THR A 119 16.67 -28.83 -16.64
N MET A 120 16.42 -29.62 -17.70
CA MET A 120 15.09 -29.67 -18.32
C MET A 120 14.04 -30.21 -17.35
N GLU A 121 14.40 -31.21 -16.55
CA GLU A 121 13.54 -31.83 -15.54
C GLU A 121 13.13 -30.83 -14.45
N GLU A 122 14.07 -30.00 -13.99
CA GLU A 122 13.81 -28.96 -13.00
C GLU A 122 12.87 -27.88 -13.56
N LEU A 123 13.13 -27.43 -14.79
CA LEU A 123 12.25 -26.47 -15.47
C LEU A 123 10.85 -27.06 -15.65
N LYS A 124 10.75 -28.30 -16.17
CA LYS A 124 9.48 -29.00 -16.37
C LYS A 124 8.70 -29.14 -15.08
N ALA A 125 9.30 -29.66 -14.01
CA ALA A 125 8.63 -29.85 -12.74
C ALA A 125 8.07 -28.53 -12.17
N ARG A 126 8.81 -27.43 -12.35
CA ARG A 126 8.37 -26.10 -11.93
C ARG A 126 7.19 -25.58 -12.75
N LEU A 127 7.28 -25.70 -14.08
CA LEU A 127 6.23 -25.27 -14.99
C LEU A 127 4.94 -26.11 -14.82
N ASP A 128 5.07 -27.44 -14.72
CA ASP A 128 3.92 -28.33 -14.51
C ASP A 128 3.14 -27.93 -13.26
N LEU A 129 3.83 -27.67 -12.14
CA LEU A 129 3.21 -27.24 -10.89
C LEU A 129 2.49 -25.89 -11.04
N LEU A 130 3.13 -24.90 -11.67
CA LEU A 130 2.56 -23.58 -11.83
C LEU A 130 1.35 -23.59 -12.76
N MET A 131 1.46 -24.26 -13.92
CA MET A 131 0.36 -24.36 -14.88
C MET A 131 -0.84 -25.09 -14.27
N TYR A 132 -0.61 -26.18 -13.57
CA TYR A 132 -1.67 -26.90 -12.86
C TYR A 132 -2.41 -26.00 -11.85
N ARG A 133 -1.67 -25.21 -11.07
CA ARG A 133 -2.26 -24.25 -10.13
C ARG A 133 -3.07 -23.17 -10.84
N LYS A 134 -2.53 -22.60 -11.91
CA LYS A 134 -3.23 -21.55 -12.70
C LYS A 134 -4.49 -22.07 -13.37
N GLU A 135 -4.45 -23.27 -13.96
CA GLU A 135 -5.63 -23.88 -14.58
C GLU A 135 -6.72 -24.18 -13.53
N ALA A 136 -6.33 -24.73 -12.38
CA ALA A 136 -7.27 -25.02 -11.30
C ALA A 136 -7.90 -23.76 -10.70
N LEU A 137 -7.17 -22.63 -10.67
CA LEU A 137 -7.63 -21.36 -10.10
C LEU A 137 -8.23 -20.40 -11.13
N ALA A 138 -8.30 -20.76 -12.41
CA ALA A 138 -8.76 -19.84 -13.46
C ALA A 138 -10.15 -19.22 -13.17
N ALA A 139 -11.10 -20.02 -12.65
CA ALA A 139 -12.42 -19.53 -12.26
C ALA A 139 -12.38 -18.59 -11.03
N VAL A 140 -11.45 -18.83 -10.10
CA VAL A 140 -11.24 -17.96 -8.93
C VAL A 140 -10.66 -16.63 -9.40
N ASP A 141 -9.61 -16.66 -10.23
CA ASP A 141 -8.95 -15.46 -10.77
C ASP A 141 -9.92 -14.62 -11.60
N GLU A 142 -10.80 -15.26 -12.39
CA GLU A 142 -11.84 -14.58 -13.13
C GLU A 142 -12.85 -13.89 -12.21
N ALA A 143 -13.29 -14.56 -11.13
CA ALA A 143 -14.20 -13.96 -10.16
C ALA A 143 -13.53 -12.77 -9.43
N VAL A 144 -12.25 -12.89 -9.06
CA VAL A 144 -11.46 -11.81 -8.45
C VAL A 144 -11.33 -10.61 -9.39
N SER A 145 -11.00 -10.84 -10.67
CA SER A 145 -10.84 -9.77 -11.67
C SER A 145 -12.15 -8.98 -11.90
N ARG A 146 -13.29 -9.62 -11.69
CA ARG A 146 -14.63 -9.01 -11.77
C ARG A 146 -15.09 -8.39 -10.43
N GLY A 147 -14.27 -8.40 -9.39
CA GLY A 147 -14.60 -7.89 -8.06
C GLY A 147 -15.59 -8.78 -7.28
N GLN A 148 -15.88 -9.99 -7.75
CA GLN A 148 -16.84 -10.94 -7.15
C GLN A 148 -16.15 -11.77 -6.05
N LEU A 149 -15.65 -11.14 -4.99
CA LEU A 149 -14.80 -11.78 -3.98
C LEU A 149 -15.53 -12.88 -3.21
N ASP A 150 -16.82 -12.72 -2.84
CA ASP A 150 -17.61 -13.77 -2.19
C ASP A 150 -17.75 -15.02 -3.06
N LYS A 151 -17.89 -14.84 -4.38
CA LYS A 151 -17.91 -15.94 -5.34
C LYS A 151 -16.53 -16.61 -5.44
N ALA A 152 -15.47 -15.83 -5.46
CA ALA A 152 -14.10 -16.35 -5.48
C ALA A 152 -13.81 -17.23 -4.25
N VAL A 153 -14.22 -16.82 -3.05
CA VAL A 153 -14.11 -17.62 -1.82
C VAL A 153 -14.84 -18.95 -1.96
N LYS A 154 -16.08 -18.95 -2.47
CA LYS A 154 -16.85 -20.20 -2.69
C LYS A 154 -16.21 -21.10 -3.74
N LEU A 155 -15.64 -20.51 -4.80
CA LEU A 155 -14.92 -21.27 -5.83
C LEU A 155 -13.68 -21.95 -5.27
N CYS A 156 -12.95 -21.31 -4.34
CA CYS A 156 -11.83 -21.96 -3.66
C CYS A 156 -12.23 -23.26 -2.94
N ASP A 157 -13.45 -23.33 -2.39
CA ASP A 157 -13.95 -24.54 -1.74
C ASP A 157 -14.31 -25.66 -2.74
N GLN A 158 -14.51 -25.31 -4.01
CA GLN A 158 -14.84 -26.25 -5.08
C GLN A 158 -13.61 -26.78 -5.84
N VAL A 159 -12.44 -26.16 -5.62
CA VAL A 159 -11.21 -26.59 -6.29
C VAL A 159 -10.69 -27.87 -5.64
N GLU A 160 -10.83 -29.00 -6.35
CA GLU A 160 -10.34 -30.30 -5.95
C GLU A 160 -8.84 -30.42 -6.26
N LEU A 161 -7.99 -29.96 -5.35
CA LEU A 161 -6.56 -30.14 -5.40
C LEU A 161 -6.09 -30.99 -4.21
N SER A 162 -5.09 -31.84 -4.44
CA SER A 162 -4.52 -32.72 -3.41
C SER A 162 -3.12 -32.28 -2.97
N GLY A 163 -2.75 -32.62 -1.76
CA GLY A 163 -1.41 -32.34 -1.19
C GLY A 163 -1.12 -30.85 -1.05
N GLY A 164 0.13 -30.44 -1.32
CA GLY A 164 0.57 -29.05 -1.17
C GLY A 164 -0.12 -28.03 -2.09
N ASN A 165 -0.84 -28.48 -3.12
CA ASN A 165 -1.66 -27.61 -3.98
C ASN A 165 -2.96 -27.22 -3.29
N TYR A 166 -3.55 -28.11 -2.52
CA TYR A 166 -4.71 -27.79 -1.68
C TYR A 166 -4.35 -26.68 -0.69
N ASP A 167 -3.19 -26.78 -0.05
CA ASP A 167 -2.72 -25.74 0.87
C ASP A 167 -2.55 -24.38 0.19
N TYR A 168 -2.07 -24.37 -1.05
CA TYR A 168 -1.97 -23.14 -1.84
C TYR A 168 -3.33 -22.47 -2.09
N VAL A 169 -4.36 -23.25 -2.47
CA VAL A 169 -5.73 -22.75 -2.67
C VAL A 169 -6.30 -22.18 -1.36
N GLN A 170 -6.03 -22.88 -0.24
CA GLN A 170 -6.49 -22.41 1.07
C GLN A 170 -5.83 -21.09 1.48
N LEU A 171 -4.55 -20.89 1.17
CA LEU A 171 -3.89 -19.59 1.38
C LEU A 171 -4.54 -18.46 0.57
N ILE A 172 -4.93 -18.73 -0.69
CA ILE A 172 -5.64 -17.76 -1.51
C ILE A 172 -7.00 -17.44 -0.90
N LYS A 173 -7.76 -18.43 -0.47
CA LYS A 173 -9.05 -18.23 0.22
C LYS A 173 -8.89 -17.33 1.44
N GLY A 174 -7.92 -17.62 2.30
CA GLY A 174 -7.66 -16.81 3.48
C GLY A 174 -7.29 -15.35 3.13
N ARG A 175 -6.49 -15.13 2.09
CA ARG A 175 -6.15 -13.78 1.61
C ARG A 175 -7.35 -13.02 1.05
N LEU A 176 -8.28 -13.71 0.38
CA LEU A 176 -9.56 -13.13 -0.06
C LEU A 176 -10.39 -12.66 1.14
N LEU A 177 -10.43 -13.43 2.24
CA LEU A 177 -11.10 -13.02 3.48
C LEU A 177 -10.50 -11.75 4.06
N LEU A 178 -9.16 -11.62 4.08
CA LEU A 178 -8.48 -10.38 4.49
C LEU A 178 -8.84 -9.20 3.58
N GLN A 179 -8.84 -9.40 2.27
CA GLN A 179 -9.20 -8.37 1.31
C GLN A 179 -10.65 -7.88 1.47
N MET A 180 -11.54 -8.78 1.91
CA MET A 180 -12.94 -8.47 2.22
C MET A 180 -13.14 -7.87 3.62
N ASN A 181 -12.08 -7.61 4.37
CA ASN A 181 -12.11 -7.18 5.78
C ASN A 181 -12.87 -8.15 6.71
N ARG A 182 -12.95 -9.44 6.34
CA ARG A 182 -13.54 -10.50 7.17
C ARG A 182 -12.48 -11.04 8.13
N PHE A 183 -11.98 -10.16 9.00
CA PHE A 183 -10.80 -10.41 9.82
C PHE A 183 -11.00 -11.54 10.84
N ASP A 184 -12.19 -11.70 11.40
CA ASP A 184 -12.49 -12.76 12.37
C ASP A 184 -12.41 -14.15 11.72
N GLU A 185 -12.91 -14.29 10.48
CA GLU A 185 -12.83 -15.54 9.74
C GLU A 185 -11.38 -15.81 9.28
N ALA A 186 -10.70 -14.77 8.83
CA ALA A 186 -9.29 -14.86 8.45
C ALA A 186 -8.41 -15.26 9.64
N GLU A 187 -8.64 -14.67 10.84
CA GLU A 187 -7.95 -15.07 12.07
C GLU A 187 -8.11 -16.56 12.35
N HIS A 188 -9.38 -17.01 12.42
CA HIS A 188 -9.66 -18.43 12.73
C HIS A 188 -8.96 -19.36 11.76
N PHE A 189 -9.02 -19.03 10.47
CA PHE A 189 -8.41 -19.78 9.40
C PHE A 189 -6.88 -19.82 9.51
N PHE A 190 -6.22 -18.67 9.59
CA PHE A 190 -4.76 -18.59 9.60
C PHE A 190 -4.15 -19.04 10.92
N LYS A 191 -4.85 -18.85 12.05
CA LYS A 191 -4.41 -19.36 13.36
C LYS A 191 -4.32 -20.88 13.37
N TYR A 192 -5.32 -21.56 12.78
CA TYR A 192 -5.30 -23.00 12.62
C TYR A 192 -4.12 -23.44 11.77
N ARG A 193 -3.92 -22.83 10.59
CA ARG A 193 -2.86 -23.19 9.66
C ARG A 193 -1.47 -22.93 10.23
N PHE A 194 -1.23 -21.76 10.80
CA PHE A 194 0.06 -21.41 11.40
C PHE A 194 0.42 -22.38 12.55
N LYS A 195 -0.56 -22.71 13.40
CA LYS A 195 -0.33 -23.63 14.51
C LYS A 195 0.01 -25.05 14.07
N HIS A 196 -0.64 -25.56 13.03
CA HIS A 196 -0.51 -26.97 12.63
C HIS A 196 0.53 -27.22 11.54
N PHE A 197 0.77 -26.26 10.65
CA PHE A 197 1.67 -26.40 9.51
C PHE A 197 2.90 -25.51 9.60
N ASN A 198 2.95 -24.59 10.56
CA ASN A 198 4.05 -23.62 10.78
C ASN A 198 4.42 -22.85 9.49
N GLU A 199 3.42 -22.53 8.68
CA GLU A 199 3.60 -21.79 7.43
C GLU A 199 3.84 -20.30 7.72
N LYS A 200 5.00 -19.79 7.31
CA LYS A 200 5.36 -18.37 7.53
C LYS A 200 4.38 -17.39 6.87
N GLU A 201 3.84 -17.74 5.70
CA GLU A 201 2.83 -16.95 4.99
C GLU A 201 1.50 -16.87 5.76
N SER A 202 1.11 -17.97 6.40
CA SER A 202 -0.08 -17.99 7.28
C SER A 202 0.14 -17.18 8.55
N GLY A 203 1.36 -17.16 9.08
CA GLY A 203 1.73 -16.31 10.22
C GLY A 203 1.62 -14.81 9.91
N ILE A 204 2.13 -14.38 8.74
CA ILE A 204 1.98 -12.99 8.28
C ILE A 204 0.50 -12.62 8.09
N ALA A 205 -0.26 -13.47 7.42
CA ALA A 205 -1.68 -13.23 7.19
C ALA A 205 -2.50 -13.20 8.49
N LEU A 206 -2.11 -13.98 9.51
CA LEU A 206 -2.68 -13.90 10.86
C LEU A 206 -2.37 -12.56 11.52
N ALA A 207 -1.13 -12.07 11.39
CA ALA A 207 -0.76 -10.76 11.91
C ALA A 207 -1.53 -9.63 11.19
N GLU A 208 -1.73 -9.73 9.87
CA GLU A 208 -2.58 -8.81 9.10
C GLU A 208 -4.04 -8.82 9.61
N ALA A 209 -4.58 -10.00 9.97
CA ALA A 209 -5.91 -10.09 10.56
C ALA A 209 -5.97 -9.37 11.92
N TYR A 210 -4.98 -9.56 12.80
CA TYR A 210 -4.89 -8.85 14.08
C TYR A 210 -4.81 -7.33 13.89
N VAL A 211 -4.00 -6.87 12.94
CA VAL A 211 -3.92 -5.44 12.58
C VAL A 211 -5.28 -4.92 12.12
N GLY A 212 -5.97 -5.66 11.27
CA GLY A 212 -7.31 -5.30 10.80
C GLY A 212 -8.37 -5.24 11.92
N GLN A 213 -8.21 -6.04 12.97
CA GLN A 213 -9.06 -6.01 14.18
C GLN A 213 -8.64 -4.93 15.19
N GLY A 214 -7.50 -4.24 14.97
CA GLY A 214 -6.93 -3.28 15.92
C GLY A 214 -6.19 -3.92 17.10
N ARG A 215 -5.91 -5.23 17.06
CA ARG A 215 -5.19 -6.00 18.08
C ARG A 215 -3.68 -5.92 17.85
N LEU A 216 -3.14 -4.70 18.00
CA LEU A 216 -1.75 -4.40 17.63
C LEU A 216 -0.72 -5.13 18.50
N ASP A 217 -1.00 -5.34 19.80
CA ASP A 217 -0.08 -6.04 20.71
C ASP A 217 0.11 -7.50 20.29
N GLU A 218 -0.98 -8.18 19.91
CA GLU A 218 -0.92 -9.57 19.45
C GLU A 218 -0.20 -9.69 18.10
N ALA A 219 -0.42 -8.72 17.20
CA ALA A 219 0.30 -8.65 15.95
C ALA A 219 1.81 -8.47 16.17
N LYS A 220 2.21 -7.56 17.07
CA LYS A 220 3.62 -7.29 17.44
C LYS A 220 4.30 -8.54 17.98
N ILE A 221 3.69 -9.22 18.94
CA ILE A 221 4.24 -10.46 19.55
C ILE A 221 4.44 -11.53 18.46
N LEU A 222 3.41 -11.77 17.65
CA LEU A 222 3.47 -12.77 16.57
C LEU A 222 4.55 -12.44 15.54
N LEU A 223 4.64 -11.18 15.10
CA LEU A 223 5.63 -10.76 14.10
C LEU A 223 7.06 -10.84 14.63
N THR A 224 7.27 -10.54 15.91
CA THR A 224 8.58 -10.71 16.56
C THR A 224 9.01 -12.18 16.55
N ASP A 225 8.11 -13.12 16.93
CA ASP A 225 8.35 -14.56 16.89
C ASP A 225 8.64 -15.06 15.45
N ILE A 226 7.90 -14.53 14.45
CA ILE A 226 8.14 -14.87 13.04
C ILE A 226 9.50 -14.38 12.57
N ILE A 227 9.92 -13.18 12.93
CA ILE A 227 11.23 -12.61 12.57
C ILE A 227 12.38 -13.42 13.19
N GLU A 228 12.23 -13.86 14.42
CA GLU A 228 13.21 -14.73 15.07
C GLU A 228 13.36 -16.07 14.34
N LYS A 229 12.26 -16.68 13.92
CA LYS A 229 12.26 -17.97 13.20
C LYS A 229 12.67 -17.84 11.74
N TYR A 230 12.26 -16.74 11.09
CA TYR A 230 12.44 -16.50 9.65
C TYR A 230 13.08 -15.14 9.40
N PRO A 231 14.36 -14.94 9.73
CA PRO A 231 15.01 -13.62 9.71
C PRO A 231 15.18 -13.00 8.31
N LEU A 232 14.87 -13.72 7.24
CA LEU A 232 14.87 -13.23 5.86
C LEU A 232 13.45 -13.00 5.30
N LEU A 233 12.42 -13.04 6.12
CA LEU A 233 11.05 -12.76 5.72
C LEU A 233 10.77 -11.25 5.85
N MET A 234 11.10 -10.51 4.80
CA MET A 234 11.07 -9.03 4.82
C MET A 234 9.68 -8.46 5.10
N SER A 235 8.60 -9.12 4.62
CA SER A 235 7.22 -8.71 4.89
C SER A 235 6.88 -8.69 6.39
N ALA A 236 7.55 -9.50 7.21
CA ALA A 236 7.36 -9.46 8.66
C ALA A 236 7.92 -8.17 9.29
N TYR A 237 9.09 -7.71 8.81
CA TYR A 237 9.67 -6.44 9.27
C TYR A 237 8.84 -5.24 8.84
N ASP A 238 8.36 -5.24 7.58
CA ASP A 238 7.54 -4.15 7.05
C ASP A 238 6.23 -4.03 7.83
N LEU A 239 5.55 -5.16 8.10
CA LEU A 239 4.33 -5.18 8.88
C LEU A 239 4.58 -4.85 10.37
N LEU A 240 5.70 -5.31 10.95
CA LEU A 240 6.07 -4.96 12.32
C LEU A 240 6.31 -3.46 12.47
N ALA A 241 6.98 -2.84 11.50
CA ALA A 241 7.19 -1.39 11.51
C ALA A 241 5.86 -0.63 11.46
N ASP A 242 4.90 -1.04 10.60
CA ASP A 242 3.55 -0.44 10.56
C ASP A 242 2.81 -0.60 11.90
N VAL A 243 2.88 -1.76 12.53
CA VAL A 243 2.27 -2.02 13.85
C VAL A 243 2.88 -1.12 14.92
N LEU A 244 4.22 -1.02 14.96
CA LEU A 244 4.94 -0.20 15.93
C LEU A 244 4.63 1.29 15.75
N GLU A 245 4.54 1.77 14.51
CA GLU A 245 4.13 3.14 14.23
C GLU A 245 2.71 3.43 14.72
N ARG A 246 1.78 2.52 14.48
CA ARG A 246 0.39 2.65 14.97
C ARG A 246 0.30 2.67 16.50
N GLN A 247 1.26 2.04 17.18
CA GLN A 247 1.38 2.09 18.64
C GLN A 247 2.12 3.35 19.13
N GLY A 248 2.71 4.15 18.23
CA GLY A 248 3.54 5.32 18.56
C GLY A 248 4.98 4.97 18.93
N GLU A 249 5.40 3.72 18.75
CA GLU A 249 6.73 3.21 19.05
C GLU A 249 7.69 3.46 17.86
N LEU A 250 8.01 4.73 17.59
CA LEU A 250 8.74 5.12 16.37
C LEU A 250 10.19 4.64 16.33
N VAL A 251 10.89 4.59 17.48
CA VAL A 251 12.28 4.13 17.51
C VAL A 251 12.37 2.63 17.20
N PRO A 252 11.58 1.75 17.82
CA PRO A 252 11.50 0.34 17.42
C PRO A 252 11.07 0.14 15.94
N ALA A 253 10.15 0.94 15.42
CA ALA A 253 9.77 0.90 14.01
C ALA A 253 10.94 1.22 13.08
N GLN A 254 11.73 2.26 13.41
CA GLN A 254 12.96 2.60 12.69
C GLN A 254 13.97 1.45 12.73
N GLU A 255 14.16 0.80 13.87
CA GLU A 255 15.09 -0.33 14.02
C GLU A 255 14.66 -1.54 13.17
N ALA A 256 13.37 -1.84 13.12
CA ALA A 256 12.81 -2.89 12.27
C ALA A 256 13.08 -2.61 10.78
N LEU A 257 12.76 -1.40 10.30
CA LEU A 257 13.03 -0.99 8.92
C LEU A 257 14.52 -0.97 8.59
N HIS A 258 15.36 -0.49 9.50
CA HIS A 258 16.80 -0.45 9.31
C HIS A 258 17.40 -1.86 9.23
N SER A 259 16.91 -2.79 10.06
CA SER A 259 17.29 -4.20 9.99
C SER A 259 16.89 -4.84 8.67
N ALA A 260 15.68 -4.54 8.18
CA ALA A 260 15.19 -5.01 6.89
C ALA A 260 16.00 -4.45 5.71
N THR A 261 16.35 -3.15 5.72
CA THR A 261 17.16 -2.53 4.66
C THR A 261 18.59 -3.07 4.62
N LYS A 262 19.16 -3.50 5.75
CA LYS A 262 20.46 -4.18 5.78
C LYS A 262 20.42 -5.56 5.15
N LYS A 263 19.32 -6.29 5.30
CA LYS A 263 19.15 -7.67 4.77
C LYS A 263 18.74 -7.64 3.30
N SER A 264 17.89 -6.71 2.91
CA SER A 264 17.39 -6.51 1.54
C SER A 264 17.56 -5.03 1.14
N PRO A 265 18.77 -4.64 0.68
CA PRO A 265 19.14 -3.23 0.44
C PRO A 265 18.62 -2.68 -0.90
N LEU A 266 17.96 -3.48 -1.73
CA LEU A 266 17.51 -3.08 -3.07
C LEU A 266 16.05 -2.61 -3.12
N SER A 267 15.31 -2.69 -2.01
CA SER A 267 13.92 -2.20 -1.94
C SER A 267 13.89 -0.67 -1.79
N LEU A 268 13.57 0.04 -2.88
CA LEU A 268 13.40 1.49 -2.90
C LEU A 268 12.35 1.95 -1.88
N LEU A 269 11.19 1.29 -1.88
CA LEU A 269 10.07 1.67 -1.03
C LEU A 269 10.43 1.56 0.46
N ARG A 270 11.17 0.51 0.86
CA ARG A 270 11.60 0.35 2.25
C ARG A 270 12.60 1.43 2.68
N HIS A 271 13.50 1.86 1.79
CA HIS A 271 14.37 3.01 2.07
C HIS A 271 13.58 4.32 2.21
N MET A 272 12.53 4.52 1.42
CA MET A 272 11.62 5.65 1.58
C MET A 272 10.94 5.65 2.96
N GLU A 273 10.43 4.51 3.41
CA GLU A 273 9.81 4.36 4.72
C GLU A 273 10.80 4.54 5.86
N LEU A 274 12.00 3.96 5.76
CA LEU A 274 13.06 4.17 6.73
C LEU A 274 13.42 5.67 6.84
N GLY A 275 13.55 6.36 5.71
CA GLY A 275 13.82 7.80 5.69
C GLY A 275 12.71 8.60 6.36
N ARG A 276 11.44 8.25 6.11
CA ARG A 276 10.28 8.89 6.71
C ARG A 276 10.25 8.73 8.24
N VAL A 277 10.42 7.51 8.72
CA VAL A 277 10.43 7.24 10.18
C VAL A 277 11.64 7.89 10.84
N ALA A 278 12.82 7.89 10.17
CA ALA A 278 14.03 8.53 10.67
C ALA A 278 13.90 10.07 10.80
N VAL A 279 13.08 10.71 9.97
CA VAL A 279 12.74 12.13 10.15
C VAL A 279 11.93 12.32 11.43
N TYR A 280 10.95 11.48 11.70
CA TYR A 280 10.12 11.59 12.91
C TYR A 280 10.91 11.30 14.20
N THR A 281 11.86 10.38 14.15
CA THR A 281 12.76 10.09 15.28
C THR A 281 13.91 11.09 15.40
N LYS A 282 13.95 12.11 14.52
CA LYS A 282 15.04 13.12 14.42
C LYS A 282 16.43 12.52 14.16
N THR A 283 16.48 11.32 13.56
CA THR A 283 17.74 10.67 13.16
C THR A 283 18.09 11.09 11.72
N LEU A 284 18.35 12.40 11.54
CA LEU A 284 18.51 13.02 10.21
C LEU A 284 19.62 12.40 9.34
N PRO A 285 20.79 11.99 9.87
CA PRO A 285 21.81 11.29 9.05
C PRO A 285 21.30 9.97 8.46
N LEU A 286 20.48 9.23 9.19
CA LEU A 286 19.87 8.00 8.69
C LEU A 286 18.82 8.30 7.62
N ALA A 287 18.01 9.34 7.82
CA ALA A 287 17.02 9.80 6.83
C ALA A 287 17.71 10.21 5.51
N GLU A 288 18.80 10.99 5.60
CA GLU A 288 19.60 11.37 4.44
C GLU A 288 20.11 10.14 3.68
N SER A 289 20.76 9.22 4.39
CA SER A 289 21.31 7.99 3.80
C SER A 289 20.22 7.18 3.08
N ALA A 290 19.06 7.02 3.72
CA ALA A 290 17.93 6.27 3.17
C ALA A 290 17.35 6.93 1.91
N TYR A 291 17.13 8.25 1.91
CA TYR A 291 16.63 8.95 0.72
C TYR A 291 17.65 9.01 -0.42
N ARG A 292 18.94 9.17 -0.13
CA ARG A 292 20.00 9.06 -1.15
C ARG A 292 20.02 7.67 -1.79
N LYS A 293 19.86 6.61 -0.98
CA LYS A 293 19.75 5.25 -1.49
C LYS A 293 18.52 5.07 -2.38
N SER A 294 17.35 5.62 -1.97
CA SER A 294 16.13 5.61 -2.78
C SER A 294 16.32 6.33 -4.12
N ILE A 295 16.98 7.50 -4.13
CA ILE A 295 17.32 8.23 -5.35
C ILE A 295 18.20 7.36 -6.27
N SER A 296 19.20 6.68 -5.73
CA SER A 296 20.09 5.82 -6.49
C SER A 296 19.36 4.63 -7.11
N LEU A 297 18.51 3.95 -6.31
CA LEU A 297 17.71 2.81 -6.77
C LEU A 297 16.61 3.22 -7.75
N GLY A 298 16.11 4.45 -7.62
CA GLY A 298 15.01 4.97 -8.43
C GLY A 298 15.40 5.37 -9.86
N LYS A 299 16.68 5.42 -10.22
CA LYS A 299 17.10 5.93 -11.53
C LYS A 299 16.43 5.21 -12.72
N GLU A 300 16.31 3.90 -12.62
CA GLU A 300 15.76 3.02 -13.65
C GLU A 300 14.61 2.16 -13.12
N SER A 301 13.92 2.61 -12.07
CA SER A 301 12.80 1.91 -11.45
C SER A 301 11.46 2.48 -11.90
N CYS A 302 10.43 1.65 -11.93
CA CYS A 302 9.03 2.07 -12.10
C CYS A 302 8.54 3.02 -11.00
N TYR A 303 9.21 3.02 -9.84
CA TYR A 303 8.95 3.92 -8.71
C TYR A 303 9.74 5.23 -8.82
N ARG A 304 10.36 5.52 -9.97
CA ARG A 304 11.09 6.78 -10.20
C ARG A 304 10.17 7.96 -10.03
N SER A 305 10.46 8.81 -9.04
CA SER A 305 9.67 10.00 -8.73
C SER A 305 10.53 11.11 -8.15
N ALA A 306 9.98 12.31 -8.06
CA ALA A 306 10.64 13.45 -7.43
C ALA A 306 10.56 13.40 -5.89
N ASP A 307 9.72 12.54 -5.31
CA ASP A 307 9.47 12.51 -3.86
C ASP A 307 10.73 12.27 -3.01
N PRO A 308 11.66 11.34 -3.35
CA PRO A 308 12.90 11.17 -2.57
C PRO A 308 13.75 12.44 -2.52
N TYR A 309 13.76 13.23 -3.59
CA TYR A 309 14.50 14.51 -3.63
C TYR A 309 13.84 15.56 -2.73
N LEU A 310 12.51 15.67 -2.77
CA LEU A 310 11.77 16.57 -1.89
C LEU A 310 11.97 16.21 -0.42
N LYS A 311 11.92 14.92 -0.08
CA LYS A 311 12.19 14.44 1.28
C LYS A 311 13.63 14.69 1.73
N LEU A 312 14.59 14.51 0.82
CA LEU A 312 16.01 14.84 1.10
C LEU A 312 16.22 16.34 1.30
N ALA A 313 15.56 17.19 0.50
CA ALA A 313 15.60 18.63 0.69
C ALA A 313 14.99 19.02 2.05
N ASN A 314 13.89 18.38 2.46
CA ASN A 314 13.30 18.59 3.78
C ASN A 314 14.27 18.20 4.92
N VAL A 315 15.06 17.14 4.77
CA VAL A 315 16.11 16.79 5.74
C VAL A 315 17.09 17.95 5.89
N ARG A 316 17.55 18.58 4.77
CA ARG A 316 18.44 19.76 4.84
C ARG A 316 17.77 20.94 5.55
N ARG A 317 16.48 21.17 5.33
CA ARG A 317 15.70 22.18 6.06
C ARG A 317 15.74 21.92 7.58
N LEU A 318 15.48 20.68 7.99
CA LEU A 318 15.46 20.32 9.41
C LEU A 318 16.85 20.41 10.07
N GLU A 319 17.93 20.15 9.33
CA GLU A 319 19.30 20.29 9.81
C GLU A 319 19.71 21.75 10.05
N MET A 320 19.02 22.72 9.42
CA MET A 320 19.27 24.14 9.66
C MET A 320 18.76 24.62 11.03
N GLU A 321 17.82 23.89 11.64
CA GLU A 321 17.31 24.20 12.97
C GLU A 321 18.43 24.11 14.00
N GLY A 322 18.82 25.26 14.59
CA GLY A 322 19.89 25.33 15.58
C GLY A 322 21.32 25.28 15.00
N ALA A 323 21.48 25.24 13.67
CA ALA A 323 22.79 25.32 13.03
C ALA A 323 23.38 26.74 13.09
N SER A 324 24.75 26.85 13.02
CA SER A 324 25.42 28.15 12.93
C SER A 324 25.05 28.84 11.59
N GLU A 325 25.13 30.20 11.55
CA GLU A 325 24.87 30.98 10.32
C GLU A 325 25.69 30.47 9.11
N ARG A 326 26.94 30.09 9.36
CA ARG A 326 27.82 29.54 8.32
C ARG A 326 27.31 28.20 7.81
N ASP A 327 26.88 27.31 8.69
CA ASP A 327 26.37 25.99 8.32
C ASP A 327 25.00 26.12 7.65
N GLN A 328 24.16 27.06 8.09
CA GLN A 328 22.89 27.37 7.44
C GLN A 328 23.05 27.76 5.97
N ILE A 329 24.07 28.58 5.64
CA ILE A 329 24.37 28.94 4.24
C ILE A 329 24.74 27.70 3.42
N VAL A 330 25.56 26.79 3.97
CA VAL A 330 25.95 25.56 3.29
C VAL A 330 24.75 24.66 3.06
N LEU A 331 23.94 24.44 4.10
CA LEU A 331 22.75 23.60 4.04
C LEU A 331 21.69 24.17 3.08
N ARG A 332 21.53 25.49 3.04
CA ARG A 332 20.64 26.18 2.09
C ARG A 332 21.07 25.95 0.64
N ASN A 333 22.36 26.06 0.36
CA ASN A 333 22.88 25.77 -0.97
C ASN A 333 22.60 24.30 -1.36
N GLN A 334 22.85 23.36 -0.46
CA GLN A 334 22.54 21.95 -0.69
C GLN A 334 21.05 21.70 -0.91
N PHE A 335 20.18 22.37 -0.14
CA PHE A 335 18.72 22.33 -0.32
C PHE A 335 18.32 22.76 -1.74
N ASP A 336 18.83 23.90 -2.19
CA ASP A 336 18.52 24.41 -3.53
C ASP A 336 19.11 23.53 -4.64
N GLU A 337 20.32 23.00 -4.47
CA GLU A 337 20.92 22.03 -5.41
C GLU A 337 20.08 20.78 -5.57
N ILE A 338 19.55 20.21 -4.47
CA ILE A 338 18.70 19.03 -4.50
C ILE A 338 17.41 19.32 -5.29
N LEU A 339 16.75 20.46 -5.04
CA LEU A 339 15.52 20.84 -5.74
C LEU A 339 15.78 21.15 -7.22
N ASN A 340 16.90 21.79 -7.55
CA ASN A 340 17.32 22.05 -8.93
C ASN A 340 17.60 20.73 -9.68
N HIS A 341 18.28 19.79 -9.01
CA HIS A 341 18.52 18.46 -9.59
C HIS A 341 17.20 17.70 -9.82
N ALA A 342 16.28 17.74 -8.86
CA ALA A 342 14.95 17.17 -9.04
C ALA A 342 14.23 17.78 -10.26
N SER A 343 14.25 19.10 -10.39
CA SER A 343 13.63 19.82 -11.50
C SER A 343 14.26 19.46 -12.86
N PHE A 344 15.56 19.22 -12.90
CA PHE A 344 16.26 18.75 -14.09
C PHE A 344 15.87 17.31 -14.47
N GLN A 345 15.77 16.43 -13.46
CA GLN A 345 15.39 15.01 -13.68
C GLN A 345 13.91 14.82 -14.04
N PHE A 346 13.03 15.72 -13.57
CA PHE A 346 11.58 15.63 -13.74
C PHE A 346 10.97 16.92 -14.33
N PRO A 347 11.39 17.34 -15.53
CA PRO A 347 11.00 18.65 -16.10
C PRO A 347 9.48 18.75 -16.40
N LYS A 348 8.82 17.60 -16.59
CA LYS A 348 7.38 17.51 -16.89
C LYS A 348 6.50 17.36 -15.63
N ASP A 349 7.09 17.17 -14.46
CA ASP A 349 6.33 17.01 -13.22
C ASP A 349 5.84 18.38 -12.73
N LYS A 350 4.55 18.61 -12.93
CA LYS A 350 3.90 19.85 -12.50
C LYS A 350 3.77 19.94 -10.97
N THR A 351 3.66 18.78 -10.29
CA THR A 351 3.51 18.74 -8.82
C THR A 351 4.82 19.09 -8.12
N LEU A 352 5.96 18.79 -8.75
CA LEU A 352 7.29 19.11 -8.20
C LEU A 352 7.47 20.62 -7.99
N LYS A 353 7.06 21.47 -8.96
CA LYS A 353 7.16 22.94 -8.81
C LYS A 353 6.32 23.43 -7.64
N PHE A 354 5.11 22.91 -7.51
CA PHE A 354 4.22 23.21 -6.41
C PHE A 354 4.82 22.80 -5.05
N LYS A 355 5.23 21.54 -4.91
CA LYS A 355 5.82 21.01 -3.67
C LYS A 355 7.14 21.69 -3.32
N SER A 356 7.98 22.01 -4.31
CA SER A 356 9.22 22.77 -4.09
C SER A 356 8.98 24.19 -3.57
N ALA A 357 7.96 24.88 -4.10
CA ALA A 357 7.60 26.20 -3.61
C ALA A 357 7.08 26.15 -2.15
N LEU A 358 6.32 25.10 -1.78
CA LEU A 358 5.89 24.89 -0.40
C LEU A 358 7.09 24.67 0.54
N LEU A 359 8.05 23.84 0.14
CA LEU A 359 9.27 23.61 0.94
C LEU A 359 10.08 24.89 1.11
N LYS A 360 10.24 25.69 0.05
CA LYS A 360 10.95 26.98 0.12
C LYS A 360 10.20 27.96 1.03
N SER A 361 8.88 27.99 0.97
CA SER A 361 8.06 28.81 1.88
C SER A 361 8.26 28.39 3.34
N GLN A 362 8.28 27.09 3.61
CA GLN A 362 8.48 26.58 4.97
C GLN A 362 9.91 26.87 5.46
N LEU A 363 10.93 26.65 4.64
CA LEU A 363 12.31 27.00 4.97
C LEU A 363 12.44 28.49 5.33
N SER A 364 11.89 29.39 4.51
CA SER A 364 11.96 30.82 4.79
C SER A 364 11.20 31.20 6.08
N ARG A 365 10.11 30.51 6.43
CA ARG A 365 9.43 30.69 7.73
C ARG A 365 10.32 30.28 8.91
N ASP A 366 10.97 29.11 8.79
CA ASP A 366 11.84 28.57 9.85
C ASP A 366 13.04 29.51 10.11
N LEU A 367 13.51 30.19 9.06
CA LEU A 367 14.59 31.17 9.14
C LEU A 367 14.12 32.62 9.51
N GLY A 368 12.79 32.83 9.65
CA GLY A 368 12.23 34.16 9.96
C GLY A 368 12.15 35.11 8.77
N GLU A 369 12.38 34.65 7.54
CA GLU A 369 12.36 35.43 6.29
C GLU A 369 10.90 35.57 5.79
N THR A 370 10.09 36.40 6.45
CA THR A 370 8.63 36.48 6.22
C THR A 370 8.24 36.87 4.79
N ASP A 371 8.98 37.78 4.16
CA ASP A 371 8.69 38.26 2.81
C ASP A 371 8.93 37.15 1.76
N ASP A 372 10.04 36.45 1.88
CA ASP A 372 10.36 35.32 1.01
C ASP A 372 9.38 34.14 1.24
N ALA A 373 9.01 33.86 2.49
CA ALA A 373 8.03 32.85 2.82
C ALA A 373 6.68 33.11 2.14
N ASN A 374 6.22 34.35 2.18
CA ASN A 374 4.96 34.77 1.55
C ASN A 374 5.05 34.71 0.01
N ARG A 375 6.19 35.15 -0.57
CA ARG A 375 6.42 35.05 -2.02
C ARG A 375 6.36 33.59 -2.51
N TYR A 376 7.02 32.67 -1.84
CA TYR A 376 7.01 31.26 -2.19
C TYR A 376 5.63 30.62 -1.96
N LEU A 377 4.88 31.04 -0.94
CA LEU A 377 3.51 30.59 -0.72
C LEU A 377 2.59 31.02 -1.86
N GLN A 378 2.66 32.28 -2.29
CA GLN A 378 1.91 32.77 -3.45
C GLN A 378 2.25 32.02 -4.73
N GLU A 379 3.52 31.69 -4.94
CA GLU A 379 3.95 30.86 -6.06
C GLU A 379 3.33 29.44 -5.96
N ALA A 380 3.36 28.82 -4.76
CA ALA A 380 2.72 27.53 -4.54
C ALA A 380 1.20 27.58 -4.83
N GLU A 381 0.49 28.62 -4.38
CA GLU A 381 -0.93 28.81 -4.65
C GLU A 381 -1.21 29.01 -6.14
N ARG A 382 -0.34 29.73 -6.85
CA ARG A 382 -0.42 29.87 -8.31
C ARG A 382 -0.26 28.55 -9.02
N GLN A 383 0.72 27.73 -8.61
CA GLN A 383 0.93 26.39 -9.16
C GLN A 383 -0.24 25.44 -8.81
N ALA A 384 -0.80 25.54 -7.62
CA ALA A 384 -2.00 24.79 -7.21
C ALA A 384 -3.20 25.07 -8.11
N LYS A 385 -3.41 26.32 -8.50
CA LYS A 385 -4.47 26.71 -9.45
C LYS A 385 -4.26 26.09 -10.84
N ILE A 386 -3.01 25.96 -11.28
CA ILE A 386 -2.66 25.33 -12.57
C ILE A 386 -2.91 23.81 -12.52
N LEU A 387 -2.77 23.19 -11.34
CA LEU A 387 -3.01 21.76 -11.12
C LEU A 387 -4.50 21.40 -10.99
N GLY A 388 -5.37 22.38 -10.77
CA GLY A 388 -6.80 22.18 -10.57
C GLY A 388 -7.22 21.98 -9.11
N GLU A 389 -8.48 21.62 -8.89
CA GLU A 389 -9.08 21.50 -7.55
C GLU A 389 -8.47 20.39 -6.66
N GLU A 390 -7.66 19.49 -7.22
CA GLU A 390 -7.02 18.39 -6.50
C GLU A 390 -5.83 18.83 -5.63
N ALA A 391 -5.28 20.02 -5.85
CA ALA A 391 -4.12 20.51 -5.12
C ALA A 391 -4.52 21.17 -3.79
N ASN A 392 -4.60 20.36 -2.74
CA ASN A 392 -4.76 20.87 -1.37
C ASN A 392 -3.39 21.34 -0.83
N VAL A 393 -3.18 22.67 -0.78
CA VAL A 393 -1.93 23.31 -0.31
C VAL A 393 -1.52 22.82 1.08
N LYS A 394 -2.46 22.77 2.02
CA LYS A 394 -2.20 22.35 3.40
C LYS A 394 -1.77 20.88 3.46
N ARG A 395 -2.46 20.01 2.75
CA ARG A 395 -2.12 18.59 2.69
C ARG A 395 -0.75 18.36 2.03
N ALA A 396 -0.49 19.04 0.90
CA ALA A 396 0.78 18.93 0.21
C ALA A 396 1.95 19.43 1.06
N LEU A 397 1.76 20.49 1.86
CA LEU A 397 2.76 20.95 2.80
C LEU A 397 3.08 19.87 3.84
N LEU A 398 2.08 19.24 4.43
CA LEU A 398 2.25 18.16 5.40
C LEU A 398 2.95 16.93 4.78
N GLU A 399 2.59 16.57 3.55
CA GLU A 399 3.24 15.47 2.82
C GLU A 399 4.72 15.73 2.59
N VAL A 400 5.09 16.97 2.31
CA VAL A 400 6.48 17.34 1.99
C VAL A 400 7.31 17.58 3.24
N THR A 401 6.78 18.25 4.26
CA THR A 401 7.52 18.58 5.49
C THR A 401 7.55 17.45 6.50
N GLY A 402 6.55 16.57 6.48
CA GLY A 402 6.44 15.50 7.47
C GLY A 402 6.17 16.02 8.89
N ASP A 403 5.67 17.24 9.04
CA ASP A 403 5.47 17.90 10.34
C ASP A 403 4.28 17.34 11.14
N GLN A 404 3.54 16.37 10.58
CA GLN A 404 2.63 15.55 11.37
C GLN A 404 3.17 14.13 11.43
N LEU A 405 3.47 13.69 12.64
CA LEU A 405 3.32 12.27 12.96
C LEU A 405 1.97 11.81 12.40
N PRO A 406 1.86 10.61 11.83
CA PRO A 406 0.57 9.96 11.77
C PRO A 406 0.10 9.90 13.23
N VAL A 407 -0.53 10.98 13.69
CA VAL A 407 -1.33 10.91 14.90
C VAL A 407 -2.18 9.69 14.67
N LEU A 408 -2.18 8.78 15.62
CA LEU A 408 -3.18 7.72 15.73
C LEU A 408 -4.51 8.38 15.42
N GLN A 409 -4.86 8.36 14.12
CA GLN A 409 -5.92 9.22 13.65
C GLN A 409 -7.23 8.53 13.90
N GLU A 410 -7.87 9.01 14.92
CA GLU A 410 -9.32 9.24 14.80
C GLU A 410 -9.66 10.22 13.65
N GLU A 411 -8.69 10.74 12.88
CA GLU A 411 -8.82 11.79 11.86
C GLU A 411 -8.36 11.43 10.45
N ALA A 412 -8.37 10.18 10.06
CA ALA A 412 -8.20 9.83 8.66
C ALA A 412 -9.54 9.66 7.95
N VAL A 413 -10.39 10.67 8.00
CA VAL A 413 -11.52 10.82 7.07
C VAL A 413 -11.37 12.11 6.30
N ASP A 414 -10.22 12.33 5.69
CA ASP A 414 -10.06 13.15 4.52
C ASP A 414 -9.32 12.37 3.43
N VAL A 415 -10.10 11.47 2.86
CA VAL A 415 -10.20 11.12 1.45
C VAL A 415 -8.90 11.03 0.69
N VAL A 416 -8.37 9.85 0.67
CA VAL A 416 -7.81 9.30 -0.57
C VAL A 416 -8.97 9.26 -1.58
N GLN A 417 -8.94 10.10 -2.61
CA GLN A 417 -9.62 9.82 -3.86
C GLN A 417 -8.94 8.62 -4.56
N LYS A 418 -9.04 7.45 -3.95
CA LYS A 418 -9.07 6.21 -4.72
C LYS A 418 -10.37 6.30 -5.51
N ARG A 419 -10.31 6.02 -6.82
CA ARG A 419 -11.46 5.86 -7.71
C ARG A 419 -12.62 5.29 -6.90
N GLN A 420 -13.59 6.14 -6.57
CA GLN A 420 -14.76 5.75 -5.81
C GLN A 420 -15.52 4.76 -6.65
N ILE A 421 -15.43 3.49 -6.29
CA ILE A 421 -16.48 2.56 -6.64
C ILE A 421 -17.64 3.01 -5.76
N HIS A 422 -18.52 3.82 -6.34
CA HIS A 422 -19.75 4.24 -5.71
C HIS A 422 -20.63 2.99 -5.57
N ASP A 423 -20.65 2.42 -4.36
CA ASP A 423 -21.41 1.22 -4.03
C ASP A 423 -22.40 1.53 -2.89
N PRO A 424 -23.61 2.06 -3.25
CA PRO A 424 -24.64 2.40 -2.28
C PRO A 424 -25.15 1.20 -1.50
N GLU A 425 -25.17 0.01 -2.11
CA GLU A 425 -25.67 -1.20 -1.46
C GLU A 425 -24.71 -1.68 -0.36
N MET A 426 -23.42 -1.68 -0.64
CA MET A 426 -22.40 -1.97 0.37
C MET A 426 -22.39 -0.91 1.48
N SER A 427 -22.53 0.37 1.14
CA SER A 427 -22.63 1.46 2.10
C SER A 427 -23.79 1.27 3.08
N GLU A 428 -24.97 0.93 2.58
CA GLU A 428 -26.13 0.63 3.42
C GLU A 428 -25.92 -0.60 4.32
N ARG A 429 -25.28 -1.63 3.80
CA ARG A 429 -24.95 -2.84 4.56
C ARG A 429 -23.97 -2.54 5.70
N VAL A 430 -22.92 -1.76 5.42
CA VAL A 430 -21.91 -1.33 6.39
C VAL A 430 -22.52 -0.38 7.43
N ASN A 431 -23.40 0.54 7.03
CA ASN A 431 -24.14 1.39 7.96
C ASN A 431 -24.95 0.56 8.98
N ARG A 432 -25.66 -0.50 8.52
CA ARG A 432 -26.39 -1.41 9.42
C ARG A 432 -25.48 -2.13 10.42
N LEU A 433 -24.26 -2.48 10.03
CA LEU A 433 -23.26 -3.04 10.95
C LEU A 433 -22.83 -2.00 12.00
N GLY A 434 -22.62 -0.73 11.61
CA GLY A 434 -22.35 0.37 12.52
C GLY A 434 -23.45 0.51 13.58
N VAL A 435 -24.72 0.47 13.17
CA VAL A 435 -25.87 0.50 14.10
C VAL A 435 -25.83 -0.69 15.07
N LYS A 436 -25.53 -1.90 14.57
CA LYS A 436 -25.42 -3.11 15.41
C LYS A 436 -24.34 -2.96 16.49
N HIS A 437 -23.17 -2.42 16.12
CA HIS A 437 -22.07 -2.19 17.07
C HIS A 437 -22.42 -1.11 18.11
N TYR A 438 -23.10 -0.04 17.70
CA TYR A 438 -23.57 0.98 18.64
C TYR A 438 -24.55 0.40 19.67
N MET A 439 -25.53 -0.43 19.22
CA MET A 439 -26.47 -1.12 20.10
C MET A 439 -25.81 -2.13 21.05
N ALA A 440 -24.60 -2.59 20.72
CA ALA A 440 -23.77 -3.44 21.57
C ALA A 440 -22.79 -2.62 22.45
N GLU A 441 -23.00 -1.30 22.59
CA GLU A 441 -22.17 -0.35 23.35
C GLU A 441 -20.70 -0.25 22.88
N LYS A 442 -20.41 -0.73 21.67
CA LYS A 442 -19.07 -0.69 21.05
C LYS A 442 -18.92 0.57 20.18
N VAL A 443 -18.94 1.74 20.82
CA VAL A 443 -18.96 3.05 20.16
C VAL A 443 -17.76 3.26 19.19
N PRO A 444 -16.49 2.92 19.53
CA PRO A 444 -15.38 3.10 18.60
C PRO A 444 -15.54 2.29 17.30
N GLN A 445 -16.08 1.08 17.41
CA GLN A 445 -16.35 0.22 16.25
C GLN A 445 -17.51 0.77 15.41
N ALA A 446 -18.56 1.29 16.05
CA ALA A 446 -19.67 1.94 15.35
C ALA A 446 -19.19 3.14 14.52
N ILE A 447 -18.36 4.01 15.07
CA ILE A 447 -17.73 5.15 14.37
C ILE A 447 -16.97 4.67 13.12
N ARG A 448 -16.17 3.61 13.26
CA ARG A 448 -15.42 3.04 12.15
C ARG A 448 -16.32 2.52 11.03
N TYR A 449 -17.40 1.79 11.37
CA TYR A 449 -18.32 1.29 10.36
C TYR A 449 -19.11 2.39 9.65
N PHE A 450 -19.50 3.47 10.36
CA PHE A 450 -20.12 4.62 9.70
C PHE A 450 -19.13 5.35 8.78
N GLY A 451 -17.86 5.46 9.18
CA GLY A 451 -16.79 5.97 8.32
C GLY A 451 -16.65 5.17 7.03
N LEU A 452 -16.57 3.83 7.14
CA LEU A 452 -16.52 2.92 5.99
C LEU A 452 -17.76 3.03 5.09
N ALA A 453 -18.95 3.21 5.68
CA ALA A 453 -20.16 3.39 4.89
C ALA A 453 -20.09 4.68 4.02
N ILE A 454 -19.52 5.76 4.56
CA ILE A 454 -19.30 7.02 3.84
C ILE A 454 -18.22 6.85 2.74
N GLU A 455 -17.21 6.00 2.96
CA GLU A 455 -16.21 5.66 1.94
C GLU A 455 -16.82 4.93 0.74
N HIS A 456 -17.75 4.01 0.98
CA HIS A 456 -18.47 3.31 -0.07
C HIS A 456 -19.50 4.19 -0.80
N ASP A 457 -20.17 5.08 -0.07
CA ASP A 457 -21.07 6.08 -0.66
C ASP A 457 -21.05 7.39 0.14
N PRO A 458 -20.34 8.43 -0.33
CA PRO A 458 -20.30 9.75 0.30
C PRO A 458 -21.65 10.45 0.40
N LYS A 459 -22.66 9.95 -0.33
CA LYS A 459 -24.05 10.46 -0.29
C LYS A 459 -24.96 9.66 0.65
N ASN A 460 -24.42 8.74 1.43
CA ASN A 460 -25.20 8.02 2.43
C ASN A 460 -25.56 8.94 3.61
N ALA A 461 -26.72 9.60 3.51
CA ALA A 461 -27.22 10.52 4.53
C ALA A 461 -27.37 9.86 5.90
N LYS A 462 -27.76 8.58 5.95
CA LYS A 462 -27.92 7.82 7.21
C LYS A 462 -26.59 7.68 7.94
N ALA A 463 -25.55 7.28 7.24
CA ALA A 463 -24.20 7.11 7.83
C ALA A 463 -23.63 8.44 8.34
N LEU A 464 -23.81 9.53 7.56
CA LEU A 464 -23.40 10.88 7.96
C LEU A 464 -24.12 11.35 9.21
N LEU A 465 -25.44 11.19 9.30
CA LEU A 465 -26.25 11.60 10.46
C LEU A 465 -25.97 10.72 11.69
N ASN A 466 -25.76 9.42 11.51
CA ASN A 466 -25.37 8.53 12.58
C ASN A 466 -24.01 8.92 13.17
N LEU A 467 -23.03 9.21 12.30
CA LEU A 467 -21.70 9.64 12.74
C LEU A 467 -21.74 11.00 13.44
N ALA A 468 -22.52 11.95 12.91
CA ALA A 468 -22.75 13.24 13.57
C ALA A 468 -23.34 13.08 14.97
N GLN A 469 -24.30 12.16 15.15
CA GLN A 469 -24.85 11.86 16.49
C GLN A 469 -23.79 11.34 17.46
N LEU A 470 -22.98 10.36 17.05
CA LEU A 470 -21.96 9.77 17.91
C LEU A 470 -20.91 10.80 18.33
N PHE A 471 -20.47 11.64 17.40
CA PHE A 471 -19.54 12.73 17.72
C PHE A 471 -20.18 13.72 18.70
N LEU A 472 -21.43 14.10 18.53
CA LEU A 472 -22.13 15.01 19.43
C LEU A 472 -22.33 14.39 20.83
N GLU A 473 -22.71 13.11 20.92
CA GLU A 473 -22.80 12.37 22.19
C GLU A 473 -21.45 12.32 22.92
N SER A 474 -20.35 12.17 22.18
CA SER A 474 -19.01 12.11 22.75
C SER A 474 -18.47 13.45 23.27
N THR A 475 -19.13 14.58 22.96
CA THR A 475 -18.73 15.90 23.47
C THR A 475 -18.98 16.05 24.98
N ARG A 476 -19.83 15.21 25.58
CA ARG A 476 -20.12 15.23 27.01
C ARG A 476 -18.98 14.70 27.86
N SER A 477 -18.28 13.66 27.39
CA SER A 477 -17.33 12.88 28.21
C SER A 477 -15.87 13.35 28.11
N GLN A 478 -15.50 14.13 27.10
CA GLN A 478 -14.12 14.54 26.85
C GLN A 478 -14.01 16.03 26.57
N SER A 479 -13.61 16.80 27.57
CA SER A 479 -13.47 18.27 27.48
C SER A 479 -12.35 18.72 26.54
N ALA A 480 -11.26 17.99 26.41
CA ALA A 480 -10.05 18.40 25.69
C ALA A 480 -10.20 18.51 24.16
N ARG A 481 -11.19 17.83 23.54
CA ARG A 481 -11.40 17.86 22.07
C ARG A 481 -12.82 18.25 21.68
N ARG A 482 -13.50 18.97 22.55
CA ARG A 482 -14.91 19.33 22.39
C ARG A 482 -15.17 20.18 21.15
N GLU A 483 -14.38 21.21 20.95
CA GLU A 483 -14.53 22.12 19.80
C GLU A 483 -14.30 21.44 18.44
N GLU A 484 -13.34 20.54 18.38
CA GLU A 484 -13.04 19.77 17.16
C GLU A 484 -14.22 18.86 16.79
N ARG A 485 -14.79 18.19 17.78
CA ARG A 485 -15.96 17.32 17.58
C ARG A 485 -17.19 18.09 17.14
N ILE A 486 -17.44 19.26 17.70
CA ILE A 486 -18.54 20.15 17.25
C ILE A 486 -18.31 20.57 15.80
N LYS A 487 -17.10 20.97 15.41
CA LYS A 487 -16.77 21.30 14.01
C LYS A 487 -17.01 20.11 13.06
N MET A 488 -16.72 18.87 13.52
CA MET A 488 -17.01 17.68 12.72
C MET A 488 -18.52 17.45 12.57
N VAL A 489 -19.29 17.61 13.63
CA VAL A 489 -20.76 17.53 13.57
C VAL A 489 -21.33 18.54 12.57
N GLU A 490 -20.92 19.80 12.67
CA GLU A 490 -21.34 20.86 11.74
C GLU A 490 -20.98 20.53 10.30
N ARG A 491 -19.80 19.94 10.08
CA ARG A 491 -19.37 19.50 8.75
C ARG A 491 -20.28 18.42 8.17
N TYR A 492 -20.59 17.36 8.96
CA TYR A 492 -21.48 16.30 8.51
C TYR A 492 -22.90 16.80 8.26
N LEU A 493 -23.43 17.64 9.13
CA LEU A 493 -24.73 18.29 8.92
C LEU A 493 -24.75 19.13 7.64
N ARG A 494 -23.69 19.91 7.37
CA ARG A 494 -23.56 20.70 6.15
C ARG A 494 -23.48 19.85 4.88
N LEU A 495 -22.88 18.66 4.93
CA LEU A 495 -22.88 17.74 3.81
C LEU A 495 -24.27 17.19 3.53
N THR A 496 -25.08 16.92 4.55
CA THR A 496 -26.44 16.38 4.38
C THR A 496 -27.44 17.42 3.86
N THR A 497 -27.23 18.74 4.06
CA THR A 497 -28.14 19.79 3.54
C THR A 497 -28.20 19.82 2.02
N ARG A 498 -27.20 19.26 1.34
CA ARG A 498 -27.13 19.22 -0.14
C ARG A 498 -27.73 17.94 -0.73
N MET A 499 -28.38 17.11 0.09
CA MET A 499 -28.91 15.80 -0.29
C MET A 499 -30.44 15.80 -0.23
N ASN A 500 -31.06 14.91 -1.00
CA ASN A 500 -32.49 14.64 -0.90
C ASN A 500 -32.73 13.70 0.28
N LEU A 501 -33.08 14.24 1.43
CA LEU A 501 -33.32 13.50 2.65
C LEU A 501 -34.74 12.93 2.70
N SER A 502 -34.88 11.69 3.15
CA SER A 502 -36.15 11.10 3.54
C SER A 502 -36.71 11.80 4.79
N GLU A 503 -37.98 11.58 5.10
CA GLU A 503 -38.62 12.23 6.25
C GLU A 503 -37.94 11.89 7.59
N ALA A 504 -37.51 10.63 7.75
CA ALA A 504 -36.77 10.19 8.94
C ALA A 504 -35.39 10.86 9.05
N GLU A 505 -34.68 11.02 7.93
CA GLU A 505 -33.39 11.71 7.88
C GLU A 505 -33.52 13.21 8.15
N LYS A 506 -34.58 13.86 7.64
CA LYS A 506 -34.86 15.27 7.93
C LYS A 506 -35.14 15.51 9.41
N GLN A 507 -35.96 14.65 10.03
CA GLN A 507 -36.25 14.75 11.46
C GLN A 507 -34.98 14.58 12.30
N LYS A 508 -34.13 13.62 11.92
CA LYS A 508 -32.83 13.40 12.55
C LYS A 508 -31.88 14.59 12.38
N TYR A 509 -31.80 15.14 11.16
CA TYR A 509 -31.02 16.32 10.85
C TYR A 509 -31.43 17.50 11.76
N LEU A 510 -32.71 17.84 11.80
CA LEU A 510 -33.24 18.96 12.59
C LEU A 510 -32.96 18.77 14.11
N LEU A 511 -33.05 17.54 14.60
CA LEU A 511 -32.72 17.22 15.98
C LEU A 511 -31.24 17.48 16.27
N LEU A 512 -30.33 16.97 15.42
CA LEU A 512 -28.90 17.12 15.62
C LEU A 512 -28.44 18.57 15.41
N GLU A 513 -29.03 19.31 14.46
CA GLU A 513 -28.78 20.73 14.26
C GLU A 513 -29.15 21.54 15.50
N LYS A 514 -30.33 21.30 16.08
CA LYS A 514 -30.76 21.93 17.33
C LYS A 514 -29.81 21.63 18.48
N LEU A 515 -29.42 20.36 18.65
CA LEU A 515 -28.54 19.92 19.73
C LEU A 515 -27.11 20.44 19.57
N SER A 516 -26.59 20.57 18.34
CA SER A 516 -25.24 21.09 18.09
C SER A 516 -25.07 22.56 18.45
N GLY A 517 -26.17 23.33 18.45
CA GLY A 517 -26.19 24.73 18.91
C GLY A 517 -26.32 24.89 20.44
N MET A 518 -26.48 23.82 21.20
CA MET A 518 -26.58 23.86 22.66
C MET A 518 -25.21 23.75 23.33
N SER A 519 -25.05 24.39 24.50
CA SER A 519 -23.83 24.17 25.27
C SER A 519 -23.79 22.71 25.77
N PRO A 520 -22.63 22.06 25.79
CA PRO A 520 -22.48 20.65 26.13
C PRO A 520 -23.01 20.24 27.51
N GLU A 521 -23.11 21.20 28.43
CA GLU A 521 -23.61 21.01 29.79
C GLU A 521 -25.13 20.89 29.83
N VAL A 522 -25.82 21.33 28.77
CA VAL A 522 -27.30 21.32 28.65
C VAL A 522 -27.76 20.17 27.73
N LEU A 523 -26.82 19.43 27.11
CA LEU A 523 -27.18 18.30 26.29
C LEU A 523 -27.85 17.17 27.13
N PRO A 524 -28.93 16.56 26.61
CA PRO A 524 -29.62 15.48 27.31
C PRO A 524 -28.70 14.30 27.60
N ASP A 525 -28.91 13.60 28.72
CA ASP A 525 -28.19 12.37 29.04
C ASP A 525 -28.64 11.21 28.13
N GLY A 526 -27.72 10.27 27.82
CA GLY A 526 -28.01 9.08 27.01
C GLY A 526 -27.95 9.32 25.52
N SER A 527 -28.54 8.42 24.70
CA SER A 527 -28.57 8.51 23.25
C SER A 527 -29.50 9.61 22.76
N PHE A 528 -29.10 10.35 21.70
CA PHE A 528 -29.94 11.37 21.03
C PHE A 528 -30.98 10.75 20.09
N GLY A 529 -31.43 9.56 20.37
CA GLY A 529 -32.45 8.85 19.65
C GLY A 529 -31.90 7.71 18.79
N PRO A 530 -32.79 6.96 18.11
CA PRO A 530 -32.39 5.77 17.35
C PRO A 530 -31.49 6.14 16.16
N LEU A 531 -30.50 5.29 15.90
CA LEU A 531 -29.67 5.42 14.71
C LEU A 531 -30.43 4.98 13.45
N LEU A 532 -30.15 5.63 12.32
CA LEU A 532 -30.75 5.33 11.03
C LEU A 532 -30.15 4.04 10.41
N ARG A 533 -31.01 3.10 10.03
CA ARG A 533 -30.64 1.78 9.48
C ARG A 533 -30.67 1.78 7.96
#